data_d33f74f109a7fcb9b644d079f16f4829
#
_entry.id   d33f74f109a7fcb9b644d079f16f4829
#
_cell.length_a   1.000
_cell.length_b   1.000
_cell.length_c   1.000
_cell.angle_alpha   90.00
_cell.angle_beta   90.00
_cell.angle_gamma   90.00
#
_symmetry.space_group_name_H-M   'P 1'
#
loop_
_entity.id
_entity.type
_entity.pdbx_description
1 polymer ?
#
loop_
_entity_poly.entity_id
_entity_poly.type
_entity_poly.pdbx_seq_one_letter_code
_entity_poly.pdbx_strand_id
1 'polypeptide(L)'
;PRQDRSISVITWISIGGVALGVVALIVSTSVMNGFRTNLRNAVTGSLPHITVFAWDDEMDNYSGLQKRLTEHPEVNGVSPYIFKQALLTGRKKPKGALLRGIDPQQEANVTRIASYLRDEVYGLTPSLEKQKQISERLLQRLSHPEARTNGLKDGIILGAKLARQLEANVGDSVKLVSSEQRLTPMGDVPRIKKLEVIGIFESGISGYDEVLAFIDYRMLQKIYRMQSKI
;
A
#
# COMPACT_ATOMS: atom_id res chain seq x y z
N PRO A 1 52.11 -48.28 5.30
CA PRO A 1 51.84 -47.16 4.38
C PRO A 1 50.42 -47.13 3.79
N ARG A 2 49.64 -48.24 3.69
CA ARG A 2 48.28 -48.23 3.16
C ARG A 2 47.22 -47.82 4.21
N GLN A 3 47.46 -48.12 5.48
CA GLN A 3 46.53 -47.85 6.59
C GLN A 3 46.43 -46.33 6.88
N ASP A 4 47.56 -45.60 6.78
CA ASP A 4 47.58 -44.15 7.02
C ASP A 4 46.81 -43.35 5.96
N ARG A 5 46.78 -43.83 4.73
CA ARG A 5 46.06 -43.19 3.62
C ARG A 5 44.52 -43.27 3.80
N SER A 6 44.03 -44.41 4.28
CA SER A 6 42.59 -44.62 4.52
C SER A 6 42.09 -43.75 5.68
N ILE A 7 42.83 -43.57 6.75
CA ILE A 7 42.56 -42.73 7.90
C ILE A 7 42.50 -41.28 7.45
N SER A 8 43.49 -40.86 6.63
CA SER A 8 43.54 -39.46 6.09
C SER A 8 42.30 -39.14 5.24
N VAL A 9 41.84 -40.04 4.39
CA VAL A 9 40.66 -39.85 3.55
C VAL A 9 39.37 -39.69 4.41
N ILE A 10 39.20 -40.53 5.41
CA ILE A 10 38.04 -40.46 6.33
C ILE A 10 38.04 -39.14 7.08
N THR A 11 39.22 -38.70 7.54
CA THR A 11 39.32 -37.40 8.23
C THR A 11 38.94 -36.23 7.34
N TRP A 12 39.39 -36.19 6.09
CA TRP A 12 39.02 -35.14 5.14
C TRP A 12 37.51 -35.15 4.81
N ILE A 13 36.91 -36.33 4.65
CA ILE A 13 35.48 -36.46 4.43
C ILE A 13 34.69 -35.95 5.66
N SER A 14 35.13 -36.29 6.87
CA SER A 14 34.49 -35.83 8.11
C SER A 14 34.60 -34.30 8.28
N ILE A 15 35.74 -33.71 8.03
CA ILE A 15 35.96 -32.26 8.07
C ILE A 15 35.08 -31.59 7.01
N GLY A 16 35.05 -32.11 5.80
CA GLY A 16 34.19 -31.63 4.71
C GLY A 16 32.69 -31.67 5.06
N GLY A 17 32.26 -32.76 5.67
CA GLY A 17 30.86 -32.93 6.12
C GLY A 17 30.46 -31.90 7.18
N VAL A 18 31.32 -31.69 8.20
CA VAL A 18 31.11 -30.70 9.23
C VAL A 18 31.10 -29.28 8.65
N ALA A 19 32.07 -28.98 7.79
CA ALA A 19 32.15 -27.68 7.13
C ALA A 19 30.90 -27.37 6.30
N LEU A 20 30.41 -28.34 5.51
CA LEU A 20 29.17 -28.21 4.75
C LEU A 20 27.95 -27.98 5.65
N GLY A 21 27.87 -28.71 6.76
CA GLY A 21 26.80 -28.54 7.74
C GLY A 21 26.78 -27.13 8.35
N VAL A 22 27.95 -26.62 8.73
CA VAL A 22 28.08 -25.25 9.28
C VAL A 22 27.73 -24.20 8.24
N VAL A 23 28.21 -24.35 7.00
CA VAL A 23 27.86 -23.43 5.90
C VAL A 23 26.35 -23.42 5.65
N ALA A 24 25.70 -24.59 5.61
CA ALA A 24 24.25 -24.67 5.43
C ALA A 24 23.48 -23.94 6.55
N LEU A 25 23.92 -24.08 7.80
CA LEU A 25 23.33 -23.37 8.94
C LEU A 25 23.49 -21.86 8.85
N ILE A 26 24.70 -21.38 8.50
CA ILE A 26 24.96 -19.96 8.35
C ILE A 26 24.10 -19.36 7.24
N VAL A 27 24.06 -20.01 6.07
CA VAL A 27 23.25 -19.55 4.93
C VAL A 27 21.76 -19.51 5.30
N SER A 28 21.25 -20.59 5.88
CA SER A 28 19.84 -20.67 6.31
C SER A 28 19.47 -19.57 7.31
N THR A 29 20.31 -19.37 8.31
CA THR A 29 20.10 -18.33 9.34
C THR A 29 20.20 -16.92 8.75
N SER A 30 21.15 -16.68 7.85
CA SER A 30 21.33 -15.39 7.18
C SER A 30 20.12 -15.03 6.30
N VAL A 31 19.64 -15.98 5.50
CA VAL A 31 18.45 -15.81 4.68
C VAL A 31 17.21 -15.53 5.54
N MET A 32 17.02 -16.32 6.63
CA MET A 32 15.89 -16.12 7.53
C MET A 32 15.94 -14.76 8.24
N ASN A 33 17.11 -14.30 8.67
CA ASN A 33 17.25 -12.97 9.28
C ASN A 33 16.98 -11.84 8.27
N GLY A 34 17.47 -11.96 7.05
CA GLY A 34 17.17 -11.03 5.96
C GLY A 34 15.67 -10.96 5.67
N PHE A 35 15.01 -12.11 5.57
CA PHE A 35 13.58 -12.19 5.35
C PHE A 35 12.75 -11.57 6.49
N ARG A 36 13.08 -11.87 7.76
CA ARG A 36 12.42 -11.26 8.92
C ARG A 36 12.57 -9.74 8.93
N THR A 37 13.75 -9.24 8.63
CA THR A 37 14.01 -7.79 8.60
C THR A 37 13.20 -7.12 7.48
N ASN A 38 13.17 -7.71 6.30
CA ASN A 38 12.39 -7.19 5.18
C ASN A 38 10.89 -7.21 5.46
N LEU A 39 10.35 -8.30 6.00
CA LEU A 39 8.94 -8.36 6.42
C LEU A 39 8.60 -7.32 7.48
N ARG A 40 9.44 -7.22 8.52
CA ARG A 40 9.22 -6.23 9.58
C ARG A 40 9.18 -4.82 9.02
N ASN A 41 10.16 -4.45 8.20
CA ASN A 41 10.24 -3.12 7.59
C ASN A 41 9.06 -2.83 6.67
N ALA A 42 8.61 -3.82 5.90
CA ALA A 42 7.47 -3.66 5.01
C ALA A 42 6.15 -3.47 5.80
N VAL A 43 5.92 -4.25 6.85
CA VAL A 43 4.71 -4.14 7.68
C VAL A 43 4.72 -2.84 8.49
N THR A 44 5.80 -2.55 9.22
CA THR A 44 5.89 -1.35 10.08
C THR A 44 5.99 -0.06 9.27
N GLY A 45 6.48 -0.12 8.03
CA GLY A 45 6.56 1.06 7.16
C GLY A 45 5.26 1.41 6.45
N SER A 46 4.38 0.42 6.24
CA SER A 46 3.13 0.61 5.49
C SER A 46 1.92 0.95 6.37
N LEU A 47 2.01 0.70 7.67
CA LEU A 47 0.91 0.89 8.62
C LEU A 47 1.28 1.92 9.69
N PRO A 48 0.30 2.69 10.20
CA PRO A 48 0.51 3.54 11.36
C PRO A 48 0.79 2.69 12.61
N HIS A 49 1.52 3.24 13.57
CA HIS A 49 1.82 2.54 14.83
C HIS A 49 0.58 2.34 15.70
N ILE A 50 -0.33 3.31 15.68
CA ILE A 50 -1.58 3.30 16.46
C ILE A 50 -2.71 3.67 15.51
N THR A 51 -3.82 2.96 15.62
CA THR A 51 -5.05 3.26 14.90
C THR A 51 -6.18 3.44 15.90
N VAL A 52 -6.91 4.54 15.78
CA VAL A 52 -8.07 4.85 16.61
C VAL A 52 -9.32 4.64 15.76
N PHE A 53 -10.22 3.79 16.23
CA PHE A 53 -11.50 3.52 15.59
C PHE A 53 -12.65 4.11 16.41
N ALA A 54 -13.71 4.56 15.73
CA ALA A 54 -14.99 4.82 16.38
C ALA A 54 -15.72 3.49 16.65
N TRP A 55 -16.58 3.49 17.68
CA TRP A 55 -17.36 2.29 18.03
C TRP A 55 -18.38 1.93 16.93
N ASP A 56 -18.90 2.93 16.21
CA ASP A 56 -19.93 2.80 15.17
C ASP A 56 -19.35 2.84 13.74
N ASP A 57 -18.09 2.47 13.53
CA ASP A 57 -17.37 2.50 12.24
C ASP A 57 -17.31 3.87 11.55
N GLU A 58 -17.92 4.91 12.11
CA GLU A 58 -17.88 6.29 11.60
C GLU A 58 -17.57 7.27 12.75
N MET A 59 -16.58 8.12 12.57
CA MET A 59 -16.17 9.10 13.57
C MET A 59 -16.66 10.49 13.17
N ASP A 60 -17.58 11.04 13.99
CA ASP A 60 -17.95 12.44 13.94
C ASP A 60 -16.88 13.31 14.62
N ASN A 61 -16.70 14.55 14.15
CA ASN A 61 -15.81 15.53 14.77
C ASN A 61 -14.35 15.02 14.99
N TYR A 62 -13.83 14.25 14.03
CA TYR A 62 -12.46 13.74 14.09
C TYR A 62 -11.41 14.86 14.18
N SER A 63 -11.69 16.06 13.69
CA SER A 63 -10.79 17.21 13.71
C SER A 63 -10.42 17.65 15.15
N GLY A 64 -11.38 17.60 16.08
CA GLY A 64 -11.15 17.87 17.49
C GLY A 64 -10.24 16.81 18.14
N LEU A 65 -10.44 15.55 17.83
CA LEU A 65 -9.58 14.47 18.29
C LEU A 65 -8.18 14.58 17.67
N GLN A 66 -8.10 14.82 16.38
CA GLN A 66 -6.83 15.00 15.67
C GLN A 66 -5.99 16.11 16.30
N LYS A 67 -6.58 17.27 16.62
CA LYS A 67 -5.88 18.38 17.29
C LYS A 67 -5.32 17.95 18.65
N ARG A 68 -6.14 17.28 19.48
CA ARG A 68 -5.71 16.78 20.80
C ARG A 68 -4.57 15.78 20.70
N LEU A 69 -4.62 14.86 19.71
CA LEU A 69 -3.56 13.89 19.49
C LEU A 69 -2.27 14.53 19.00
N THR A 70 -2.36 15.55 18.13
CA THR A 70 -1.19 16.26 17.61
C THR A 70 -0.48 17.08 18.70
N GLU A 71 -1.21 17.51 19.74
CA GLU A 71 -0.64 18.26 20.88
C GLU A 71 0.14 17.34 21.85
N HIS A 72 0.03 15.99 21.70
CA HIS A 72 0.75 15.06 22.58
C HIS A 72 2.22 14.95 22.17
N PRO A 73 3.18 15.11 23.11
CA PRO A 73 4.61 15.23 22.78
C PRO A 73 5.22 13.95 22.16
N GLU A 74 4.62 12.78 22.37
CA GLU A 74 5.09 11.51 21.81
C GLU A 74 4.47 11.19 20.44
N VAL A 75 3.57 12.03 19.92
CA VAL A 75 2.90 11.83 18.63
C VAL A 75 3.57 12.64 17.54
N ASN A 76 4.22 11.96 16.60
CA ASN A 76 4.92 12.59 15.49
C ASN A 76 4.00 13.02 14.34
N GLY A 77 2.84 12.40 14.21
CA GLY A 77 1.89 12.71 13.14
C GLY A 77 0.57 12.00 13.32
N VAL A 78 -0.50 12.64 12.86
CA VAL A 78 -1.86 12.11 12.87
C VAL A 78 -2.46 12.32 11.49
N SER A 79 -3.06 11.27 10.92
CA SER A 79 -3.71 11.34 9.61
C SER A 79 -5.09 10.67 9.68
N PRO A 80 -6.15 11.32 9.20
CA PRO A 80 -7.43 10.68 9.05
C PRO A 80 -7.40 9.70 7.89
N TYR A 81 -8.11 8.58 8.02
CA TYR A 81 -8.28 7.64 6.93
C TYR A 81 -9.65 6.98 6.94
N ILE A 82 -10.07 6.50 5.79
CA ILE A 82 -11.33 5.77 5.59
C ILE A 82 -11.02 4.45 4.90
N PHE A 83 -11.57 3.35 5.39
CA PHE A 83 -11.55 2.08 4.67
C PHE A 83 -12.94 1.76 4.12
N LYS A 84 -13.01 1.48 2.81
CA LYS A 84 -14.24 1.00 2.15
C LYS A 84 -13.88 -0.08 1.13
N GLN A 85 -14.79 -1.02 0.94
CA GLN A 85 -14.67 -2.03 -0.10
C GLN A 85 -15.38 -1.56 -1.37
N ALA A 86 -14.78 -1.85 -2.52
CA ALA A 86 -15.37 -1.55 -3.82
C ALA A 86 -14.95 -2.57 -4.86
N LEU A 87 -15.67 -2.60 -5.99
CA LEU A 87 -15.21 -3.28 -7.18
C LEU A 87 -14.53 -2.27 -8.11
N LEU A 88 -13.33 -2.59 -8.54
CA LEU A 88 -12.62 -1.84 -9.57
C LEU A 88 -12.70 -2.59 -10.89
N THR A 89 -13.01 -1.88 -11.96
CA THR A 89 -13.06 -2.42 -13.33
C THR A 89 -12.11 -1.64 -14.20
N GLY A 90 -11.09 -2.33 -14.72
CA GLY A 90 -10.16 -1.83 -15.73
C GLY A 90 -10.52 -2.37 -17.12
N ARG A 91 -9.52 -2.82 -17.87
CA ARG A 91 -9.69 -3.46 -19.18
C ARG A 91 -10.11 -4.93 -19.08
N LYS A 92 -9.76 -5.58 -17.98
CA LYS A 92 -10.15 -6.98 -17.66
C LYS A 92 -11.38 -7.07 -16.76
N LYS A 93 -11.54 -8.26 -16.15
CA LYS A 93 -12.64 -8.57 -15.22
C LYS A 93 -12.60 -7.67 -13.98
N PRO A 94 -13.76 -7.33 -13.41
CA PRO A 94 -13.84 -6.62 -12.14
C PRO A 94 -13.06 -7.35 -11.04
N LYS A 95 -12.42 -6.57 -10.18
CA LYS A 95 -11.70 -7.07 -8.99
C LYS A 95 -12.17 -6.33 -7.74
N GLY A 96 -12.35 -7.08 -6.66
CA GLY A 96 -12.56 -6.51 -5.34
C GLY A 96 -11.29 -5.78 -4.91
N ALA A 97 -11.47 -4.57 -4.40
CA ALA A 97 -10.39 -3.74 -3.87
C ALA A 97 -10.77 -3.16 -2.52
N LEU A 98 -9.79 -3.00 -1.66
CA LEU A 98 -9.88 -2.28 -0.42
C LEU A 98 -9.40 -0.85 -0.67
N LEU A 99 -10.33 0.08 -0.65
CA LEU A 99 -10.04 1.51 -0.82
C LEU A 99 -9.58 2.09 0.51
N ARG A 100 -8.39 2.64 0.54
CA ARG A 100 -7.90 3.44 1.65
C ARG A 100 -7.94 4.92 1.25
N GLY A 101 -8.91 5.65 1.78
CA GLY A 101 -8.98 7.10 1.69
C GLY A 101 -8.01 7.74 2.67
N ILE A 102 -7.06 8.50 2.18
CA ILE A 102 -6.02 9.15 2.98
C ILE A 102 -6.05 10.66 2.79
N ASP A 103 -5.52 11.41 3.75
CA ASP A 103 -5.10 12.79 3.51
C ASP A 103 -3.67 12.77 2.97
N PRO A 104 -3.45 13.08 1.69
CA PRO A 104 -2.13 12.94 1.08
C PRO A 104 -1.05 13.81 1.71
N GLN A 105 -1.42 14.92 2.34
CA GLN A 105 -0.48 15.84 2.98
C GLN A 105 -0.04 15.34 4.36
N GLN A 106 -0.95 14.72 5.10
CA GLN A 106 -0.71 14.25 6.47
C GLN A 106 -0.17 12.82 6.50
N GLU A 107 -0.62 11.97 5.58
CA GLU A 107 -0.24 10.55 5.53
C GLU A 107 1.26 10.34 5.36
N ALA A 108 1.94 11.21 4.63
CA ALA A 108 3.40 11.15 4.45
C ALA A 108 4.20 11.26 5.77
N ASN A 109 3.61 11.87 6.80
CA ASN A 109 4.22 12.01 8.13
C ASN A 109 3.91 10.83 9.06
N VAL A 110 2.89 10.03 8.72
CA VAL A 110 2.40 8.91 9.55
C VAL A 110 2.90 7.57 9.04
N THR A 111 2.95 7.39 7.72
CA THR A 111 3.39 6.16 7.08
C THR A 111 4.49 6.42 6.04
N ARG A 112 5.20 5.37 5.66
CA ARG A 112 6.20 5.44 4.59
C ARG A 112 5.58 5.24 3.19
N ILE A 113 4.33 5.59 3.00
CA ILE A 113 3.64 5.41 1.71
C ILE A 113 4.44 6.03 0.56
N ALA A 114 5.04 7.20 0.79
CA ALA A 114 5.87 7.91 -0.18
C ALA A 114 7.01 7.05 -0.76
N SER A 115 7.61 6.17 0.03
CA SER A 115 8.71 5.30 -0.41
C SER A 115 8.25 4.14 -1.31
N TYR A 116 6.96 3.84 -1.31
CA TYR A 116 6.37 2.73 -2.07
C TYR A 116 5.65 3.17 -3.34
N LEU A 117 5.52 4.49 -3.58
CA LEU A 117 4.88 5.01 -4.77
C LEU A 117 5.78 4.88 -6.01
N ARG A 118 5.18 4.53 -7.14
CA ARG A 118 5.82 4.40 -8.44
C ARG A 118 4.96 5.11 -9.49
N ASP A 119 5.59 5.61 -10.53
CA ASP A 119 4.92 6.22 -11.67
C ASP A 119 4.73 5.24 -12.84
N GLU A 120 5.18 3.99 -12.69
CA GLU A 120 5.02 2.92 -13.67
C GLU A 120 4.73 1.57 -13.00
N VAL A 121 4.01 0.70 -13.72
CA VAL A 121 3.64 -0.65 -13.23
C VAL A 121 4.84 -1.60 -13.23
N TYR A 122 5.81 -1.40 -14.14
CA TYR A 122 6.95 -2.27 -14.39
C TYR A 122 8.30 -1.52 -14.32
N GLY A 123 8.33 -0.37 -13.68
CA GLY A 123 9.54 0.45 -13.56
C GLY A 123 10.60 -0.16 -12.64
N LEU A 124 11.86 0.18 -12.90
CA LEU A 124 12.96 -0.09 -11.98
C LEU A 124 12.81 0.74 -10.70
N THR A 125 13.36 0.25 -9.60
CA THR A 125 13.39 1.01 -8.34
C THR A 125 14.13 2.33 -8.57
N PRO A 126 13.47 3.49 -8.42
CA PRO A 126 14.11 4.78 -8.69
C PRO A 126 15.17 5.11 -7.62
N SER A 127 16.10 6.02 -7.95
CA SER A 127 17.00 6.59 -6.95
C SER A 127 16.21 7.36 -5.89
N LEU A 128 16.80 7.56 -4.70
CA LEU A 128 16.14 8.22 -3.56
C LEU A 128 15.57 9.60 -3.92
N GLU A 129 16.32 10.40 -4.70
CA GLU A 129 15.86 11.72 -5.14
C GLU A 129 14.67 11.64 -6.10
N LYS A 130 14.73 10.74 -7.08
CA LYS A 130 13.60 10.50 -7.99
C LYS A 130 12.39 9.98 -7.25
N GLN A 131 12.59 9.09 -6.27
CA GLN A 131 11.51 8.58 -5.42
C GLN A 131 10.77 9.69 -4.69
N LYS A 132 11.51 10.65 -4.11
CA LYS A 132 10.94 11.80 -3.43
C LYS A 132 10.13 12.68 -4.39
N GLN A 133 10.65 13.00 -5.55
CA GLN A 133 9.96 13.78 -6.57
C GLN A 133 8.69 13.08 -7.08
N ILE A 134 8.74 11.76 -7.34
CA ILE A 134 7.59 10.96 -7.75
C ILE A 134 6.52 11.02 -6.67
N SER A 135 6.88 10.76 -5.42
CA SER A 135 5.92 10.72 -4.32
C SER A 135 5.26 12.06 -4.05
N GLU A 136 6.02 13.14 -4.02
CA GLU A 136 5.48 14.50 -3.86
C GLU A 136 4.49 14.85 -4.98
N ARG A 137 4.85 14.58 -6.24
CA ARG A 137 3.98 14.79 -7.40
C ARG A 137 2.69 13.98 -7.31
N LEU A 138 2.78 12.69 -6.96
CA LEU A 138 1.62 11.82 -6.89
C LEU A 138 0.70 12.18 -5.71
N LEU A 139 1.24 12.50 -4.55
CA LEU A 139 0.47 12.93 -3.39
C LEU A 139 -0.20 14.29 -3.63
N GLN A 140 0.50 15.25 -4.24
CA GLN A 140 -0.11 16.51 -4.65
C GLN A 140 -1.24 16.29 -5.66
N ARG A 141 -1.04 15.43 -6.66
CA ARG A 141 -2.06 15.11 -7.65
C ARG A 141 -3.27 14.39 -7.04
N LEU A 142 -3.06 13.62 -5.96
CA LEU A 142 -4.14 12.98 -5.22
C LEU A 142 -4.95 14.00 -4.41
N SER A 143 -4.29 15.01 -3.78
CA SER A 143 -4.91 15.95 -2.85
C SER A 143 -5.67 17.11 -3.50
N HIS A 144 -5.38 17.46 -4.76
CA HIS A 144 -5.94 18.64 -5.42
C HIS A 144 -6.99 18.29 -6.49
N PRO A 145 -8.23 18.00 -6.08
CA PRO A 145 -9.33 17.85 -7.04
C PRO A 145 -9.64 19.14 -7.81
N GLU A 146 -9.30 20.30 -7.28
CA GLU A 146 -9.59 21.63 -7.88
C GLU A 146 -8.53 22.12 -8.89
N ALA A 147 -7.30 21.63 -8.83
CA ALA A 147 -6.32 21.83 -9.92
C ALA A 147 -6.72 21.17 -11.25
N ARG A 148 -7.91 20.57 -11.30
CA ARG A 148 -8.54 19.86 -12.43
C ARG A 148 -9.32 20.77 -13.37
N THR A 149 -9.03 22.07 -13.39
CA THR A 149 -9.64 23.05 -14.29
C THR A 149 -9.52 22.67 -15.77
N ASN A 150 -8.72 21.65 -16.12
CA ASN A 150 -8.49 21.17 -17.47
C ASN A 150 -9.11 19.79 -17.76
N GLY A 151 -10.21 19.41 -17.10
CA GLY A 151 -10.89 18.12 -17.36
C GLY A 151 -10.18 16.89 -16.82
N LEU A 152 -9.18 17.05 -15.93
CA LEU A 152 -8.53 15.94 -15.25
C LEU A 152 -9.53 15.20 -14.35
N LYS A 153 -9.47 13.88 -14.41
CA LYS A 153 -10.33 12.97 -13.62
C LYS A 153 -9.78 12.81 -12.22
N ASP A 154 -10.66 12.40 -11.32
CA ASP A 154 -10.29 12.00 -9.96
C ASP A 154 -9.23 10.90 -9.98
N GLY A 155 -8.16 11.05 -9.16
CA GLY A 155 -7.03 10.15 -9.15
C GLY A 155 -7.21 8.97 -8.21
N ILE A 156 -6.62 7.83 -8.59
CA ILE A 156 -6.46 6.63 -7.76
C ILE A 156 -5.05 6.09 -7.91
N ILE A 157 -4.47 5.62 -6.81
CA ILE A 157 -3.20 4.90 -6.80
C ILE A 157 -3.52 3.43 -6.55
N LEU A 158 -3.08 2.53 -7.43
CA LEU A 158 -3.36 1.10 -7.35
C LEU A 158 -2.16 0.33 -6.81
N GLY A 159 -2.41 -0.72 -6.05
CA GLY A 159 -1.38 -1.70 -5.75
C GLY A 159 -0.83 -2.35 -7.03
N ALA A 160 0.46 -2.65 -7.07
CA ALA A 160 1.13 -3.13 -8.27
C ALA A 160 0.51 -4.41 -8.84
N LYS A 161 0.12 -5.34 -8.00
CA LYS A 161 -0.57 -6.57 -8.43
C LYS A 161 -2.00 -6.31 -8.88
N LEU A 162 -2.72 -5.43 -8.17
CA LEU A 162 -4.07 -5.04 -8.53
C LEU A 162 -4.10 -4.36 -9.91
N ALA A 163 -3.17 -3.46 -10.17
CA ALA A 163 -3.02 -2.80 -11.47
C ALA A 163 -2.79 -3.82 -12.61
N ARG A 164 -1.90 -4.81 -12.39
CA ARG A 164 -1.67 -5.90 -13.35
C ARG A 164 -2.93 -6.74 -13.59
N GLN A 165 -3.68 -7.08 -12.54
CA GLN A 165 -4.91 -7.87 -12.65
C GLN A 165 -6.02 -7.12 -13.39
N LEU A 166 -6.08 -5.78 -13.26
CA LEU A 166 -7.01 -4.91 -13.97
C LEU A 166 -6.55 -4.55 -15.39
N GLU A 167 -5.28 -4.86 -15.74
CA GLU A 167 -4.60 -4.36 -16.96
C GLU A 167 -4.70 -2.83 -17.06
N ALA A 168 -4.45 -2.15 -15.95
CA ALA A 168 -4.52 -0.70 -15.85
C ALA A 168 -3.13 -0.12 -15.64
N ASN A 169 -2.68 0.73 -16.53
CA ASN A 169 -1.45 1.50 -16.44
C ASN A 169 -1.71 2.90 -15.90
N VAL A 170 -0.64 3.59 -15.51
CA VAL A 170 -0.74 5.02 -15.16
C VAL A 170 -1.25 5.82 -16.37
N GLY A 171 -2.24 6.67 -16.14
CA GLY A 171 -2.99 7.40 -17.19
C GLY A 171 -4.28 6.69 -17.64
N ASP A 172 -4.43 5.39 -17.39
CA ASP A 172 -5.67 4.68 -17.73
C ASP A 172 -6.82 5.07 -16.79
N SER A 173 -8.05 4.85 -17.27
CA SER A 173 -9.25 5.06 -16.45
C SER A 173 -9.79 3.75 -15.93
N VAL A 174 -10.06 3.69 -14.64
CA VAL A 174 -10.76 2.59 -13.98
C VAL A 174 -12.13 3.05 -13.48
N LYS A 175 -13.10 2.14 -13.45
CA LYS A 175 -14.42 2.39 -12.88
C LYS A 175 -14.45 1.82 -11.46
N LEU A 176 -14.77 2.66 -10.50
CA LEU A 176 -15.06 2.27 -9.12
C LEU A 176 -16.57 2.04 -9.01
N VAL A 177 -16.95 0.87 -8.52
CA VAL A 177 -18.34 0.51 -8.21
C VAL A 177 -18.41 0.32 -6.69
N SER A 178 -19.16 1.18 -6.02
CA SER A 178 -19.28 1.16 -4.56
C SER A 178 -20.09 -0.06 -4.10
N SER A 179 -19.73 -0.60 -2.93
CA SER A 179 -20.52 -1.65 -2.27
C SER A 179 -21.84 -1.12 -1.72
N GLU A 180 -21.93 0.18 -1.47
CA GLU A 180 -23.17 0.82 -1.03
C GLU A 180 -24.08 1.11 -2.22
N GLN A 181 -25.33 0.74 -2.05
CA GLN A 181 -26.36 0.89 -3.06
C GLN A 181 -27.13 2.20 -2.84
N ARG A 182 -27.64 2.76 -3.92
CA ARG A 182 -28.55 3.89 -3.87
C ARG A 182 -29.97 3.38 -4.12
N LEU A 183 -30.84 3.60 -3.15
CA LEU A 183 -32.27 3.35 -3.33
C LEU A 183 -32.79 4.30 -4.42
N THR A 184 -33.33 3.72 -5.50
CA THR A 184 -34.00 4.47 -6.54
C THR A 184 -35.41 3.91 -6.74
N PRO A 185 -36.34 4.65 -7.36
CA PRO A 185 -37.66 4.12 -7.67
C PRO A 185 -37.67 2.85 -8.52
N MET A 186 -36.52 2.55 -9.19
CA MET A 186 -36.32 1.36 -10.03
C MET A 186 -35.52 0.26 -9.32
N GLY A 187 -35.23 0.39 -8.02
CA GLY A 187 -34.44 -0.55 -7.22
C GLY A 187 -33.07 0.01 -6.82
N ASP A 188 -32.29 -0.86 -6.20
CA ASP A 188 -30.97 -0.52 -5.68
C ASP A 188 -29.91 -0.49 -6.80
N VAL A 189 -29.30 0.67 -7.00
CA VAL A 189 -28.26 0.87 -8.03
C VAL A 189 -26.95 1.22 -7.36
N PRO A 190 -25.84 0.50 -7.66
CA PRO A 190 -24.52 0.84 -7.15
C PRO A 190 -24.04 2.18 -7.74
N ARG A 191 -23.25 2.90 -6.97
CA ARG A 191 -22.60 4.13 -7.45
C ARG A 191 -21.36 3.78 -8.27
N ILE A 192 -21.28 4.36 -9.44
CA ILE A 192 -20.15 4.18 -10.34
C ILE A 192 -19.41 5.50 -10.48
N LYS A 193 -18.12 5.49 -10.21
CA LYS A 193 -17.24 6.64 -10.40
C LYS A 193 -16.08 6.24 -11.32
N LYS A 194 -15.78 7.09 -12.31
CA LYS A 194 -14.62 6.91 -13.17
C LYS A 194 -13.44 7.66 -12.59
N LEU A 195 -12.32 6.94 -12.39
CA LEU A 195 -11.08 7.45 -11.80
C LEU A 195 -9.93 7.26 -12.78
N GLU A 196 -8.90 8.10 -12.68
CA GLU A 196 -7.66 7.96 -13.43
C GLU A 196 -6.58 7.34 -12.55
N VAL A 197 -5.90 6.33 -13.04
CA VAL A 197 -4.74 5.74 -12.35
C VAL A 197 -3.58 6.74 -12.45
N ILE A 198 -3.23 7.37 -11.33
CA ILE A 198 -2.20 8.40 -11.27
C ILE A 198 -0.84 7.86 -10.82
N GLY A 199 -0.81 6.68 -10.23
CA GLY A 199 0.41 6.06 -9.72
C GLY A 199 0.17 4.63 -9.26
N ILE A 200 1.26 3.98 -8.92
CA ILE A 200 1.29 2.59 -8.45
C ILE A 200 1.90 2.54 -7.06
N PHE A 201 1.35 1.69 -6.20
CA PHE A 201 1.86 1.41 -4.87
C PHE A 201 2.47 0.00 -4.85
N GLU A 202 3.74 -0.10 -4.47
CA GLU A 202 4.46 -1.37 -4.41
C GLU A 202 5.19 -1.49 -3.06
N SER A 203 4.54 -2.16 -2.11
CA SER A 203 5.08 -2.37 -0.76
C SER A 203 6.05 -3.56 -0.69
N GLY A 204 6.01 -4.45 -1.67
CA GLY A 204 6.67 -5.75 -1.63
C GLY A 204 5.90 -6.81 -0.83
N ILE A 205 4.76 -6.46 -0.20
CA ILE A 205 3.86 -7.40 0.45
C ILE A 205 2.75 -7.78 -0.53
N SER A 206 2.85 -8.99 -1.04
CA SER A 206 1.97 -9.51 -2.08
C SER A 206 0.47 -9.31 -1.81
N GLY A 207 0.01 -9.56 -0.59
CA GLY A 207 -1.39 -9.41 -0.22
C GLY A 207 -1.89 -7.96 -0.21
N TYR A 208 -1.05 -7.00 0.19
CA TYR A 208 -1.39 -5.58 0.14
C TYR A 208 -1.43 -5.06 -1.29
N ASP A 209 -0.41 -5.39 -2.08
CA ASP A 209 -0.28 -4.94 -3.46
C ASP A 209 -1.38 -5.51 -4.38
N GLU A 210 -2.08 -6.57 -3.93
CA GLU A 210 -3.14 -7.23 -4.69
C GLU A 210 -4.52 -6.62 -4.48
N VAL A 211 -4.79 -6.04 -3.31
CA VAL A 211 -6.13 -5.59 -2.94
C VAL A 211 -6.23 -4.10 -2.63
N LEU A 212 -5.11 -3.45 -2.29
CA LEU A 212 -5.13 -2.08 -1.78
C LEU A 212 -5.12 -1.05 -2.91
N ALA A 213 -5.94 -0.01 -2.74
CA ALA A 213 -5.91 1.17 -3.59
C ALA A 213 -6.07 2.43 -2.72
N PHE A 214 -5.32 3.49 -3.06
CA PHE A 214 -5.37 4.77 -2.33
C PHE A 214 -6.12 5.82 -3.12
N ILE A 215 -6.91 6.60 -2.40
CA ILE A 215 -7.70 7.69 -2.93
C ILE A 215 -7.76 8.82 -1.88
N ASP A 216 -8.05 10.05 -2.27
CA ASP A 216 -8.30 11.12 -1.30
C ASP A 216 -9.54 10.79 -0.44
N TYR A 217 -9.41 10.89 0.90
CA TYR A 217 -10.50 10.56 1.82
C TYR A 217 -11.75 11.41 1.59
N ARG A 218 -11.59 12.69 1.22
CA ARG A 218 -12.71 13.59 0.92
C ARG A 218 -13.52 13.11 -0.29
N MET A 219 -12.84 12.42 -1.21
CA MET A 219 -13.54 11.79 -2.33
C MET A 219 -14.34 10.58 -1.90
N LEU A 220 -13.79 9.72 -1.03
CA LEU A 220 -14.56 8.61 -0.45
C LEU A 220 -15.77 9.13 0.31
N GLN A 221 -15.62 10.18 1.13
CA GLN A 221 -16.75 10.83 1.79
C GLN A 221 -17.86 11.22 0.81
N LYS A 222 -17.49 11.79 -0.36
CA LYS A 222 -18.49 12.14 -1.40
C LYS A 222 -19.12 10.92 -2.05
N ILE A 223 -18.34 9.88 -2.37
CA ILE A 223 -18.84 8.64 -2.99
C ILE A 223 -19.79 7.89 -2.04
N TYR A 224 -19.40 7.79 -0.77
CA TYR A 224 -20.14 7.06 0.26
C TYR A 224 -21.11 7.94 1.08
N ARG A 225 -21.22 9.24 0.76
CA ARG A 225 -22.09 10.22 1.45
C ARG A 225 -21.87 10.28 2.96
N MET A 226 -20.67 10.12 3.41
CA MET A 226 -20.30 10.15 4.82
C MET A 226 -20.32 11.56 5.42
N GLN A 227 -20.72 12.58 4.66
CA GLN A 227 -20.65 14.00 5.05
C GLN A 227 -19.23 14.39 5.49
N SER A 228 -19.04 14.76 6.77
CA SER A 228 -17.74 15.09 7.37
C SER A 228 -17.19 14.00 8.28
N LYS A 229 -17.73 12.79 8.24
CA LYS A 229 -17.28 11.63 9.04
C LYS A 229 -16.10 10.92 8.40
N ILE A 230 -15.32 10.22 9.21
CA ILE A 230 -14.24 9.32 8.78
C ILE A 230 -14.43 7.93 9.34
#